data_e9bef802af1ab63591fb1e81d6894e77
#
_entry.id   e9bef802af1ab63591fb1e81d6894e77
#
_cell.length_a   1.000
_cell.length_b   1.000
_cell.length_c   1.000
_cell.angle_alpha   90.00
_cell.angle_beta   90.00
_cell.angle_gamma   90.00
#
_symmetry.space_group_name_H-M   'P 1'
#
loop_
_entity.id
_entity.type
_entity.pdbx_description
1 polymer ?
#
loop_
_entity_poly.entity_id
_entity_poly.type
_entity_poly.pdbx_seq_one_letter_code
_entity_poly.pdbx_strand_id
1 'polypeptide(L)'
;AQATDQVRLARERRSPAFYGEVCLHHLLLDDRCYQRGDAERYLVAPPLRPPGHPEALWQALADGTLDTVGSDHCQERSRTAGEFAPDGRGYGYGIAGIGARLPLLLTRGLARGLPIERLAEVGCANPARAFGLYPGKGVLAPGSDADVLVWDPAAATTIPAGIRIRGPNR
;
A
#
# COMPACT_ATOMS: atom_id res chain seq x y z
N ALA A 1 13.24 -5.82 -6.95
CA ALA A 1 14.46 -6.60 -6.72
C ALA A 1 15.50 -5.77 -5.96
N GLN A 2 16.15 -4.77 -6.53
CA GLN A 2 17.27 -4.07 -5.88
C GLN A 2 16.94 -3.47 -4.51
N ALA A 3 15.75 -2.84 -4.33
CA ALA A 3 15.35 -2.29 -3.04
C ALA A 3 15.14 -3.38 -1.98
N THR A 4 14.51 -4.49 -2.32
CA THR A 4 14.31 -5.63 -1.42
C THR A 4 15.63 -6.28 -1.02
N ASP A 5 16.63 -6.30 -1.91
CA ASP A 5 17.97 -6.80 -1.59
C ASP A 5 18.68 -5.89 -0.57
N GLN A 6 18.48 -4.57 -0.66
CA GLN A 6 19.01 -3.65 0.35
C GLN A 6 18.34 -3.84 1.72
N VAL A 7 17.05 -4.14 1.75
CA VAL A 7 16.34 -4.47 3.01
C VAL A 7 16.95 -5.73 3.64
N ARG A 8 17.19 -6.79 2.85
CA ARG A 8 17.84 -8.02 3.33
C ARG A 8 19.23 -7.75 3.90
N LEU A 9 20.06 -7.03 3.14
CA LEU A 9 21.41 -6.66 3.59
C LEU A 9 21.42 -5.82 4.87
N ALA A 10 20.48 -4.89 5.02
CA ALA A 10 20.36 -4.08 6.24
C ALA A 10 20.02 -4.95 7.46
N ARG A 11 19.18 -5.96 7.30
CA ARG A 11 18.84 -6.92 8.36
C ARG A 11 20.01 -7.83 8.74
N GLU A 12 20.75 -8.32 7.76
CA GLU A 12 21.95 -9.13 7.99
C GLU A 12 22.99 -8.37 8.83
N ARG A 13 23.10 -7.06 8.65
CA ARG A 13 23.98 -6.17 9.42
C ARG A 13 23.48 -5.89 10.83
N ARG A 14 22.40 -6.54 11.28
CA ARG A 14 21.81 -6.42 12.62
C ARG A 14 21.48 -4.97 13.03
N SER A 15 21.06 -4.15 12.07
CA SER A 15 20.55 -2.81 12.41
C SER A 15 19.23 -2.98 13.20
N PRO A 16 19.17 -2.61 14.49
CA PRO A 16 17.94 -2.69 15.24
C PRO A 16 16.93 -1.70 14.63
N ALA A 17 15.69 -2.09 14.53
CA ALA A 17 14.57 -1.28 14.05
C ALA A 17 14.65 -0.84 12.56
N PHE A 18 15.02 -1.73 11.67
CA PHE A 18 14.89 -1.51 10.24
C PHE A 18 13.62 -2.18 9.70
N TYR A 19 12.72 -1.39 9.15
CA TYR A 19 11.46 -1.86 8.56
C TYR A 19 11.45 -1.58 7.06
N GLY A 20 11.05 -2.58 6.27
CA GLY A 20 10.80 -2.42 4.84
C GLY A 20 9.31 -2.19 4.60
N GLU A 21 8.97 -1.08 3.95
CA GLU A 21 7.60 -0.77 3.56
C GLU A 21 7.43 -0.86 2.05
N VAL A 22 6.24 -1.29 1.62
CA VAL A 22 5.77 -1.19 0.24
C VAL A 22 4.43 -0.47 0.18
N CYS A 23 4.24 0.40 -0.81
CA CYS A 23 2.95 1.04 -1.03
C CYS A 23 2.02 0.13 -1.84
N LEU A 24 0.73 0.14 -1.50
CA LEU A 24 -0.27 -0.71 -2.14
C LEU A 24 -0.27 -0.63 -3.66
N HIS A 25 -0.13 0.56 -4.22
CA HIS A 25 -0.15 0.75 -5.68
C HIS A 25 1.02 0.05 -6.38
N HIS A 26 2.20 -0.06 -5.77
CA HIS A 26 3.32 -0.84 -6.31
C HIS A 26 3.11 -2.36 -6.27
N LEU A 27 2.22 -2.85 -5.40
CA LEU A 27 1.81 -4.25 -5.36
C LEU A 27 0.81 -4.60 -6.47
N LEU A 28 0.10 -3.61 -7.01
CA LEU A 28 -1.06 -3.84 -7.88
C LEU A 28 -0.89 -3.33 -9.31
N LEU A 29 -0.02 -2.34 -9.52
CA LEU A 29 0.12 -1.61 -10.77
C LEU A 29 1.56 -1.71 -11.28
N ASP A 30 1.69 -1.62 -12.60
CA ASP A 30 2.97 -1.55 -13.30
C ASP A 30 3.00 -0.42 -14.33
N ASP A 31 4.12 -0.20 -15.00
CA ASP A 31 4.34 0.92 -15.91
C ASP A 31 3.47 0.88 -17.18
N ARG A 32 2.78 -0.22 -17.47
CA ARG A 32 1.78 -0.28 -18.54
C ARG A 32 0.63 0.69 -18.30
N CYS A 33 0.41 1.09 -17.03
CA CYS A 33 -0.55 2.14 -16.70
C CYS A 33 -0.23 3.47 -17.38
N TYR A 34 1.05 3.75 -17.66
CA TYR A 34 1.48 4.99 -18.33
C TYR A 34 1.18 5.02 -19.84
N GLN A 35 0.77 3.89 -20.42
CA GLN A 35 0.35 3.79 -21.81
C GLN A 35 -1.16 3.98 -22.00
N ARG A 36 -1.89 4.19 -20.92
CA ARG A 36 -3.36 4.37 -20.93
C ARG A 36 -3.71 5.81 -21.28
N GLY A 37 -4.93 6.02 -21.80
CA GLY A 37 -5.46 7.35 -22.07
C GLY A 37 -5.70 8.21 -20.81
N ASP A 38 -5.59 7.61 -19.60
CA ASP A 38 -5.73 8.25 -18.30
C ASP A 38 -4.43 8.11 -17.47
N ALA A 39 -3.27 8.11 -18.14
CA ALA A 39 -1.96 7.86 -17.56
C ALA A 39 -1.61 8.79 -16.38
N GLU A 40 -2.11 10.01 -16.41
CA GLU A 40 -1.91 11.02 -15.36
C GLU A 40 -2.43 10.57 -13.98
N ARG A 41 -3.40 9.65 -13.94
CA ARG A 41 -3.95 9.10 -12.69
C ARG A 41 -3.01 8.14 -11.99
N TYR A 42 -1.96 7.71 -12.66
CA TYR A 42 -1.03 6.69 -12.17
C TYR A 42 0.35 7.27 -11.84
N LEU A 43 0.49 8.60 -11.94
CA LEU A 43 1.75 9.26 -11.62
C LEU A 43 2.04 9.19 -10.13
N VAL A 44 3.14 8.54 -9.77
CA VAL A 44 3.60 8.37 -8.39
C VAL A 44 5.11 8.54 -8.30
N ALA A 45 5.62 8.89 -7.15
CA ALA A 45 7.05 8.95 -6.87
C ALA A 45 7.36 8.06 -5.64
N PRO A 46 8.20 7.02 -5.79
CA PRO A 46 8.88 6.56 -7.02
C PRO A 46 7.91 6.00 -8.06
N PRO A 47 8.25 6.05 -9.37
CA PRO A 47 7.33 5.64 -10.44
C PRO A 47 7.06 4.13 -10.43
N LEU A 48 5.93 3.74 -11.02
CA LEU A 48 5.62 2.34 -11.27
C LEU A 48 6.72 1.71 -12.12
N ARG A 49 6.94 0.42 -11.92
CA ARG A 49 8.03 -0.33 -12.55
C ARG A 49 7.49 -1.36 -13.54
N PRO A 50 8.34 -1.92 -14.41
CA PRO A 50 7.92 -2.92 -15.39
C PRO A 50 7.18 -4.12 -14.79
N PRO A 51 6.38 -4.86 -15.60
CA PRO A 51 5.74 -6.10 -15.19
C PRO A 51 6.72 -7.07 -14.53
N GLY A 52 6.23 -7.79 -13.52
CA GLY A 52 7.06 -8.67 -12.67
C GLY A 52 7.54 -8.00 -11.37
N HIS A 53 7.65 -6.68 -11.31
CA HIS A 53 7.96 -6.00 -10.04
C HIS A 53 6.87 -6.17 -8.98
N PRO A 54 5.56 -6.02 -9.28
CA PRO A 54 4.50 -6.31 -8.32
C PRO A 54 4.61 -7.71 -7.72
N GLU A 55 4.83 -8.74 -8.53
CA GLU A 55 4.95 -10.12 -8.04
C GLU A 55 6.19 -10.33 -7.16
N ALA A 56 7.32 -9.69 -7.50
CA ALA A 56 8.51 -9.72 -6.66
C ALA A 56 8.30 -9.04 -5.29
N LEU A 57 7.47 -7.98 -5.24
CA LEU A 57 7.09 -7.32 -3.99
C LEU A 57 6.12 -8.17 -3.16
N TRP A 58 5.16 -8.84 -3.79
CA TRP A 58 4.31 -9.82 -3.11
C TRP A 58 5.11 -10.98 -2.52
N GLN A 59 6.11 -11.49 -3.26
CA GLN A 59 7.01 -12.51 -2.74
C GLN A 59 7.82 -11.99 -1.54
N ALA A 60 8.29 -10.75 -1.59
CA ALA A 60 9.02 -10.12 -0.48
C ALA A 60 8.13 -9.86 0.76
N LEU A 61 6.82 -9.68 0.58
CA LEU A 61 5.87 -9.70 1.69
C LEU A 61 5.69 -11.12 2.24
N ALA A 62 5.58 -12.12 1.38
CA ALA A 62 5.38 -13.50 1.80
C ALA A 62 6.58 -14.06 2.59
N ASP A 63 7.81 -13.78 2.14
CA ASP A 63 9.05 -14.26 2.77
C ASP A 63 9.52 -13.42 3.96
N GLY A 64 8.79 -12.37 4.31
CA GLY A 64 9.12 -11.52 5.45
C GLY A 64 10.19 -10.46 5.18
N THR A 65 10.64 -10.29 3.94
CA THR A 65 11.58 -9.22 3.59
C THR A 65 10.97 -7.83 3.77
N LEU A 66 9.70 -7.67 3.40
CA LEU A 66 8.94 -6.43 3.64
C LEU A 66 8.02 -6.62 4.85
N ASP A 67 7.95 -5.61 5.70
CA ASP A 67 7.26 -5.65 6.98
C ASP A 67 5.89 -5.03 6.95
N THR A 68 5.70 -3.97 6.16
CA THR A 68 4.50 -3.15 6.21
C THR A 68 3.99 -2.82 4.82
N VAL A 69 2.67 -2.56 4.73
CA VAL A 69 2.02 -2.06 3.52
C VAL A 69 1.41 -0.70 3.81
N GLY A 70 1.98 0.34 3.24
CA GLY A 70 1.47 1.70 3.30
C GLY A 70 0.46 2.00 2.19
N SER A 71 -0.33 3.06 2.36
CA SER A 71 -1.22 3.56 1.31
C SER A 71 -0.54 4.61 0.44
N ASP A 72 0.39 5.35 1.02
CA ASP A 72 0.97 6.55 0.42
C ASP A 72 -0.13 7.46 -0.19
N HIS A 73 -1.20 7.64 0.59
CA HIS A 73 -2.39 8.34 0.13
C HIS A 73 -2.08 9.80 -0.15
N CYS A 74 -2.11 10.14 -1.40
CA CYS A 74 -2.04 11.52 -1.84
C CYS A 74 -3.21 11.79 -2.79
N GLN A 75 -4.10 12.67 -2.37
CA GLN A 75 -5.21 13.14 -3.18
C GLN A 75 -4.92 14.57 -3.58
N GLU A 76 -4.17 14.77 -4.64
CA GLU A 76 -4.21 16.05 -5.31
C GLU A 76 -5.52 16.19 -6.09
N ARG A 77 -6.05 17.42 -6.12
CA ARG A 77 -7.23 17.72 -6.93
C ARG A 77 -6.91 17.33 -8.36
N SER A 78 -7.69 16.38 -8.90
CA SER A 78 -7.70 16.10 -10.33
C SER A 78 -7.88 17.44 -11.08
N ARG A 79 -6.80 17.97 -11.64
CA ARG A 79 -6.90 18.97 -12.67
C ARG A 79 -7.51 18.31 -13.88
N THR A 80 -8.43 18.98 -14.54
CA THR A 80 -9.07 18.48 -15.75
C THR A 80 -8.03 18.21 -16.83
N ALA A 81 -8.22 17.18 -17.63
CA ALA A 81 -7.39 16.90 -18.79
C ALA A 81 -7.25 18.19 -19.63
N GLY A 82 -6.02 18.67 -19.81
CA GLY A 82 -5.73 19.93 -20.50
C GLY A 82 -5.13 21.05 -19.63
N GLU A 83 -5.14 20.92 -18.30
CA GLU A 83 -4.48 21.89 -17.40
C GLU A 83 -2.98 21.60 -17.18
N PHE A 84 -2.43 20.65 -17.93
CA PHE A 84 -1.05 20.21 -17.80
C PHE A 84 -0.16 20.91 -18.80
N ALA A 85 0.92 21.52 -18.31
CA ALA A 85 1.94 22.03 -19.20
C ALA A 85 2.63 20.87 -19.93
N PRO A 86 3.00 21.04 -21.23
CA PRO A 86 3.69 20.00 -21.99
C PRO A 86 4.99 19.49 -21.36
N ASP A 87 5.58 20.25 -20.46
CA ASP A 87 6.80 19.94 -19.72
C ASP A 87 6.55 19.14 -18.42
N GLY A 88 5.34 18.69 -18.19
CA GLY A 88 4.95 17.91 -17.00
C GLY A 88 4.80 18.70 -15.71
N ARG A 89 4.99 20.04 -15.74
CA ARG A 89 4.75 20.87 -14.58
C ARG A 89 3.25 20.97 -14.28
N GLY A 90 2.90 20.82 -13.01
CA GLY A 90 1.50 20.91 -12.55
C GLY A 90 0.81 19.55 -12.41
N TYR A 91 1.48 18.43 -12.74
CA TYR A 91 0.96 17.11 -12.37
C TYR A 91 1.09 16.90 -10.86
N GLY A 92 -0.01 16.59 -10.22
CA GLY A 92 0.00 16.02 -8.88
C GLY A 92 0.52 14.58 -8.95
N TYR A 93 1.51 14.27 -8.12
CA TYR A 93 1.98 12.91 -7.95
C TYR A 93 1.25 12.29 -6.77
N GLY A 94 0.63 11.14 -6.98
CA GLY A 94 0.03 10.37 -5.91
C GLY A 94 -1.27 9.69 -6.31
N ILE A 95 -1.57 8.62 -5.59
CA ILE A 95 -2.78 7.83 -5.76
C ILE A 95 -3.58 7.84 -4.46
N ALA A 96 -4.88 8.13 -4.55
CA ALA A 96 -5.79 8.03 -3.43
C ALA A 96 -6.03 6.56 -3.09
N GLY A 97 -5.39 6.03 -2.05
CA GLY A 97 -5.40 4.60 -1.73
C GLY A 97 -5.83 4.22 -0.31
N ILE A 98 -6.00 5.18 0.61
CA ILE A 98 -6.19 4.86 2.04
C ILE A 98 -7.43 3.99 2.29
N GLY A 99 -8.56 4.29 1.69
CA GLY A 99 -9.80 3.53 1.86
C GLY A 99 -9.79 2.16 1.16
N ALA A 100 -8.92 1.98 0.17
CA ALA A 100 -8.80 0.73 -0.59
C ALA A 100 -7.66 -0.17 -0.06
N ARG A 101 -6.76 0.35 0.79
CA ARG A 101 -5.55 -0.36 1.21
C ARG A 101 -5.86 -1.72 1.81
N LEU A 102 -6.64 -1.78 2.86
CA LEU A 102 -6.89 -3.03 3.57
C LEU A 102 -7.76 -4.01 2.77
N PRO A 103 -8.89 -3.60 2.16
CA PRO A 103 -9.67 -4.49 1.30
C PRO A 103 -8.85 -5.11 0.16
N LEU A 104 -8.02 -4.33 -0.53
CA LEU A 104 -7.20 -4.82 -1.63
C LEU A 104 -6.03 -5.69 -1.14
N LEU A 105 -5.38 -5.34 -0.03
CA LEU A 105 -4.36 -6.16 0.60
C LEU A 105 -4.90 -7.55 0.94
N LEU A 106 -6.05 -7.63 1.61
CA LEU A 106 -6.69 -8.89 1.98
C LEU A 106 -7.10 -9.69 0.74
N THR A 107 -7.88 -9.07 -0.17
CA THR A 107 -8.38 -9.77 -1.35
C THR A 107 -7.26 -10.28 -2.26
N ARG A 108 -6.26 -9.45 -2.53
CA ARG A 108 -5.17 -9.78 -3.45
C ARG A 108 -4.11 -10.67 -2.82
N GLY A 109 -3.89 -10.53 -1.52
CA GLY A 109 -2.97 -11.39 -0.76
C GLY A 109 -3.50 -12.81 -0.62
N LEU A 110 -4.75 -12.98 -0.23
CA LEU A 110 -5.39 -14.30 -0.15
C LEU A 110 -5.46 -15.00 -1.51
N ALA A 111 -5.79 -14.26 -2.57
CA ALA A 111 -5.79 -14.81 -3.93
C ALA A 111 -4.40 -15.29 -4.39
N ARG A 112 -3.33 -14.85 -3.74
CA ARG A 112 -1.94 -15.31 -3.94
C ARG A 112 -1.50 -16.39 -2.95
N GLY A 113 -2.38 -16.81 -2.07
CA GLY A 113 -2.10 -17.84 -1.07
C GLY A 113 -1.36 -17.35 0.17
N LEU A 114 -1.27 -16.03 0.40
CA LEU A 114 -0.71 -15.54 1.66
C LEU A 114 -1.69 -15.86 2.81
N PRO A 115 -1.19 -16.37 3.94
CA PRO A 115 -2.03 -16.61 5.11
C PRO A 115 -2.58 -15.30 5.69
N ILE A 116 -3.78 -15.36 6.24
CA ILE A 116 -4.46 -14.18 6.82
C ILE A 116 -3.63 -13.55 7.95
N GLU A 117 -2.92 -14.37 8.70
CA GLU A 117 -2.03 -13.95 9.78
C GLU A 117 -0.92 -13.04 9.24
N ARG A 118 -0.33 -13.42 8.09
CA ARG A 118 0.70 -12.59 7.45
C ARG A 118 0.13 -11.27 6.95
N LEU A 119 -1.08 -11.27 6.40
CA LEU A 119 -1.76 -10.04 5.98
C LEU A 119 -2.09 -9.13 7.17
N ALA A 120 -2.50 -9.70 8.30
CA ALA A 120 -2.71 -8.98 9.55
C ALA A 120 -1.39 -8.43 10.13
N GLU A 121 -0.30 -9.18 10.04
CA GLU A 121 1.02 -8.68 10.45
C GLU A 121 1.42 -7.43 9.67
N VAL A 122 1.46 -7.51 8.35
CA VAL A 122 1.95 -6.41 7.50
C VAL A 122 0.98 -5.22 7.45
N GLY A 123 -0.30 -5.45 7.69
CA GLY A 123 -1.34 -4.42 7.68
C GLY A 123 -1.59 -3.75 9.03
N CYS A 124 -1.29 -4.43 10.14
CA CYS A 124 -1.68 -4.01 11.48
C CYS A 124 -0.56 -4.14 12.53
N ALA A 125 -0.08 -5.38 12.81
CA ALA A 125 0.83 -5.61 13.93
C ALA A 125 2.21 -4.98 13.70
N ASN A 126 2.79 -5.13 12.53
CA ASN A 126 4.10 -4.57 12.22
C ASN A 126 4.11 -3.04 12.16
N PRO A 127 3.12 -2.36 11.54
CA PRO A 127 2.98 -0.92 11.70
C PRO A 127 2.90 -0.49 13.17
N ALA A 128 2.11 -1.18 13.99
CA ALA A 128 2.01 -0.87 15.42
C ALA A 128 3.35 -1.01 16.15
N ARG A 129 4.13 -2.04 15.84
CA ARG A 129 5.50 -2.21 16.38
C ARG A 129 6.44 -1.12 15.90
N ALA A 130 6.43 -0.81 14.61
CA ALA A 130 7.30 0.20 14.02
C ALA A 130 7.10 1.60 14.63
N PHE A 131 5.86 1.93 14.98
CA PHE A 131 5.49 3.22 15.56
C PHE A 131 5.36 3.20 17.10
N GLY A 132 5.75 2.11 17.78
CA GLY A 132 5.72 2.03 19.24
C GLY A 132 4.30 1.97 19.83
N LEU A 133 3.30 1.57 19.07
CA LEU A 133 1.91 1.46 19.49
C LEU A 133 1.52 0.05 19.98
N TYR A 134 2.37 -0.94 19.68
CA TYR A 134 2.18 -2.31 20.14
C TYR A 134 2.56 -2.43 21.64
N PRO A 135 1.80 -3.17 22.48
CA PRO A 135 0.63 -3.99 22.19
C PRO A 135 -0.72 -3.26 22.36
N GLY A 136 -0.74 -1.95 22.57
CA GLY A 136 -1.99 -1.19 22.65
C GLY A 136 -2.82 -1.32 21.38
N LYS A 137 -2.13 -1.33 20.22
CA LYS A 137 -2.72 -1.57 18.89
C LYS A 137 -2.02 -2.73 18.17
N GLY A 138 -2.67 -3.25 17.13
CA GLY A 138 -2.10 -4.28 16.25
C GLY A 138 -2.20 -5.71 16.77
N VAL A 139 -2.93 -5.94 17.86
CA VAL A 139 -3.20 -7.27 18.43
C VAL A 139 -4.59 -7.31 19.05
N LEU A 140 -5.22 -8.48 19.02
CA LEU A 140 -6.45 -8.76 19.74
C LEU A 140 -6.09 -9.45 21.06
N ALA A 141 -5.93 -8.68 22.13
CA ALA A 141 -5.56 -9.18 23.45
C ALA A 141 -6.25 -8.37 24.56
N PRO A 142 -6.48 -8.96 25.75
CA PRO A 142 -6.98 -8.21 26.90
C PRO A 142 -6.07 -7.03 27.21
N GLY A 143 -6.66 -5.84 27.35
CA GLY A 143 -5.92 -4.59 27.61
C GLY A 143 -5.46 -3.82 26.36
N SER A 144 -5.67 -4.39 25.16
CA SER A 144 -5.47 -3.66 23.90
C SER A 144 -6.71 -2.85 23.53
N ASP A 145 -6.52 -1.84 22.67
CA ASP A 145 -7.63 -1.06 22.14
C ASP A 145 -8.58 -1.94 21.30
N ALA A 146 -9.87 -1.64 21.37
CA ALA A 146 -10.90 -2.40 20.67
C ALA A 146 -11.08 -1.92 19.21
N ASP A 147 -9.99 -1.59 18.52
CA ASP A 147 -9.99 -1.28 17.08
C ASP A 147 -10.09 -2.59 16.28
N VAL A 148 -11.30 -3.08 16.10
CA VAL A 148 -11.58 -4.39 15.52
C VAL A 148 -12.18 -4.25 14.13
N LEU A 149 -11.62 -4.97 13.17
CA LEU A 149 -12.18 -5.15 11.84
C LEU A 149 -12.86 -6.53 11.75
N VAL A 150 -14.13 -6.53 11.34
CA VAL A 150 -14.84 -7.75 10.93
C VAL A 150 -14.89 -7.76 9.41
N TRP A 151 -14.37 -8.82 8.82
CA TRP A 151 -14.28 -8.98 7.38
C TRP A 151 -14.91 -10.28 6.92
N ASP A 152 -15.77 -10.20 5.90
CA ASP A 152 -16.37 -11.37 5.24
C ASP A 152 -15.64 -11.62 3.91
N PRO A 153 -14.89 -12.72 3.76
CA PRO A 153 -14.16 -13.03 2.53
C PRO A 153 -15.08 -13.36 1.35
N ALA A 154 -16.34 -13.68 1.58
CA ALA A 154 -17.33 -13.97 0.54
C ALA A 154 -18.07 -12.72 0.06
N ALA A 155 -18.02 -11.63 0.83
CA ALA A 155 -18.67 -10.38 0.45
C ALA A 155 -17.94 -9.68 -0.69
N ALA A 156 -18.69 -9.30 -1.72
CA ALA A 156 -18.19 -8.49 -2.82
C ALA A 156 -18.63 -7.04 -2.64
N THR A 157 -17.68 -6.12 -2.74
CA THR A 157 -17.96 -4.68 -2.71
C THR A 157 -17.49 -4.04 -3.99
N THR A 158 -18.39 -3.32 -4.66
CA THR A 158 -18.04 -2.48 -5.80
C THR A 158 -17.60 -1.11 -5.27
N ILE A 159 -16.39 -0.68 -5.60
CA ILE A 159 -15.93 0.67 -5.32
C ILE A 159 -16.51 1.58 -6.42
N PRO A 160 -17.46 2.49 -6.12
CA PRO A 160 -18.02 3.37 -7.12
C PRO A 160 -16.95 4.30 -7.71
N ALA A 161 -17.02 4.54 -9.01
CA ALA A 161 -16.21 5.58 -9.64
C ALA A 161 -16.54 6.94 -9.01
N GLY A 162 -15.51 7.67 -8.58
CA GLY A 162 -15.66 9.01 -8.03
C GLY A 162 -15.94 9.10 -6.52
N ILE A 163 -15.67 8.06 -5.74
CA ILE A 163 -15.61 8.22 -4.27
C ILE A 163 -14.65 9.36 -3.93
N ARG A 164 -15.19 10.44 -3.40
CA ARG A 164 -14.44 11.52 -2.78
C ARG A 164 -14.39 11.25 -1.30
N ILE A 165 -13.22 10.96 -0.76
CA ILE A 165 -13.00 11.00 0.68
C ILE A 165 -13.02 12.47 1.06
N ARG A 166 -14.12 12.93 1.64
CA ARG A 166 -14.19 14.28 2.22
C ARG A 166 -13.41 14.23 3.52
N GLY A 167 -12.33 14.97 3.58
CA GLY A 167 -11.71 15.32 4.87
C GLY A 167 -12.69 16.16 5.72
N PRO A 168 -12.47 16.25 7.03
CA PRO A 168 -13.28 17.12 7.87
C PRO A 168 -13.24 18.54 7.28
N ASN A 169 -14.42 19.11 7.12
CA ASN A 169 -14.56 20.50 6.67
C ASN A 169 -13.75 21.40 7.59
N ARG A 170 -12.75 22.08 7.04
CA ARG A 170 -12.23 23.32 7.57
C ARG A 170 -12.83 24.46 6.78
#